data_05835f8d7b246c95ca687b30594c239b
#
_entry.id   05835f8d7b246c95ca687b30594c239b
#
_cell.length_a   1.000
_cell.length_b   1.000
_cell.length_c   1.000
_cell.angle_alpha   90.00
_cell.angle_beta   90.00
_cell.angle_gamma   90.00
#
_symmetry.space_group_name_H-M   'P 1'
#
loop_
_entity.id
_entity.type
_entity.pdbx_description
1 polymer ?
#
loop_
_entity_poly.entity_id
_entity_poly.type
_entity_poly.pdbx_seq_one_letter_code
_entity_poly.pdbx_strand_id
1 'polypeptide(L)'
;MAWHDLITLYRFWHEGSERWVDGRMVELASKTDDDGTKHELKVQAVDGKLQVLHDGKPIAPVAAETIPASLWHKGILDVPATLNTIDGSMMAIKTSLAGDEQVPAPTAPKPAKHYLITGELQRELWFSPDGNLVRVRFKAQDKSDIQYVLSRAP
;
A
#
# COMPACT_ATOMS: atom_id res chain seq x y z
N MET A 1 -13.72 3.34 39.36
CA MET A 1 -14.16 2.41 38.32
C MET A 1 -13.12 2.34 37.21
N ALA A 2 -12.74 1.15 36.83
CA ALA A 2 -11.67 0.94 35.86
C ALA A 2 -12.22 0.70 34.45
N TRP A 3 -13.22 1.47 34.04
CA TRP A 3 -13.83 1.31 32.72
C TRP A 3 -12.82 1.46 31.56
N HIS A 4 -11.78 2.22 31.78
CA HIS A 4 -10.72 2.40 30.79
C HIS A 4 -10.00 1.09 30.46
N ASP A 5 -10.00 0.14 31.37
CA ASP A 5 -9.38 -1.16 31.15
C ASP A 5 -10.18 -2.02 30.18
N LEU A 6 -11.41 -1.65 29.90
CA LEU A 6 -12.29 -2.39 29.02
C LEU A 6 -12.11 -1.99 27.54
N ILE A 7 -11.33 -0.95 27.28
CA ILE A 7 -11.12 -0.45 25.91
C ILE A 7 -9.74 -0.83 25.45
N THR A 8 -9.69 -1.73 24.48
CA THR A 8 -8.45 -2.07 23.79
C THR A 8 -8.48 -1.41 22.41
N LEU A 9 -7.58 -0.47 22.18
CA LEU A 9 -7.48 0.21 20.91
C LEU A 9 -6.44 -0.50 20.04
N TYR A 10 -6.83 -0.87 18.83
CA TYR A 10 -5.90 -1.37 17.84
C TYR A 10 -5.01 -0.21 17.38
N ARG A 11 -3.70 -0.39 17.43
CA ARG A 11 -2.71 0.60 17.01
C ARG A 11 -1.91 0.07 15.85
N PHE A 12 -1.87 0.85 14.81
CA PHE A 12 -1.07 0.53 13.63
C PHE A 12 -0.28 1.76 13.22
N TRP A 13 1.01 1.56 13.01
CA TRP A 13 1.89 2.59 12.53
C TRP A 13 2.79 2.00 11.46
N HIS A 14 2.94 2.72 10.37
CA HIS A 14 3.75 2.28 9.25
C HIS A 14 4.40 3.50 8.58
N GLU A 15 5.70 3.40 8.35
CA GLU A 15 6.39 4.37 7.51
C GLU A 15 7.30 3.63 6.54
N GLY A 16 7.50 4.23 5.37
CA GLY A 16 8.36 3.63 4.38
C GLY A 16 8.92 4.67 3.43
N SER A 17 9.99 4.29 2.78
CA SER A 17 10.58 5.06 1.70
C SER A 17 10.91 4.15 0.53
N GLU A 18 10.85 4.69 -0.68
CA GLU A 18 11.13 3.96 -1.90
C GLU A 18 12.01 4.81 -2.80
N ARG A 19 12.90 4.14 -3.52
CA ARG A 19 13.66 4.79 -4.58
C ARG A 19 13.39 4.03 -5.89
N TRP A 20 13.07 4.80 -6.93
CA TRP A 20 12.72 4.28 -8.25
C TRP A 20 13.69 4.82 -9.29
N VAL A 21 14.08 3.96 -10.23
CA VAL A 21 14.94 4.31 -11.35
C VAL A 21 14.37 3.69 -12.61
N ASP A 22 14.14 4.50 -13.63
CA ASP A 22 13.61 4.06 -14.93
C ASP A 22 12.35 3.20 -14.82
N GLY A 23 11.42 3.61 -13.94
CA GLY A 23 10.14 2.94 -13.75
C GLY A 23 10.19 1.67 -12.91
N ARG A 24 11.33 1.37 -12.28
CA ARG A 24 11.48 0.20 -11.41
C ARG A 24 11.89 0.63 -10.01
N MET A 25 11.33 -0.04 -9.02
CA MET A 25 11.75 0.13 -7.64
C MET A 25 13.14 -0.52 -7.46
N VAL A 26 14.09 0.24 -6.94
CA VAL A 26 15.44 -0.26 -6.67
C VAL A 26 15.74 -0.36 -5.18
N GLU A 27 15.03 0.36 -4.35
CA GLU A 27 15.14 0.27 -2.89
C GLU A 27 13.78 0.51 -2.25
N LEU A 28 13.53 -0.20 -1.17
CA LEU A 28 12.41 0.05 -0.27
C LEU A 28 12.89 -0.21 1.15
N ALA A 29 12.51 0.66 2.06
CA ALA A 29 12.72 0.45 3.48
C ALA A 29 11.42 0.81 4.20
N SER A 30 10.96 -0.06 5.09
CA SER A 30 9.78 0.22 5.88
C SER A 30 9.95 -0.24 7.31
N LYS A 31 9.22 0.41 8.21
CA LYS A 31 9.08 0.02 9.61
C LYS A 31 7.61 0.04 9.95
N THR A 32 7.16 -0.98 10.64
CA THR A 32 5.76 -1.15 10.99
C THR A 32 5.65 -1.53 12.45
N ASP A 33 4.68 -0.96 13.14
CA ASP A 33 4.23 -1.42 14.44
C ASP A 33 2.76 -1.77 14.31
N ASP A 34 2.47 -3.06 14.29
CA ASP A 34 1.13 -3.60 14.15
C ASP A 34 0.68 -4.09 15.52
N ASP A 35 0.08 -3.18 16.27
CA ASP A 35 -0.45 -3.42 17.61
C ASP A 35 0.60 -4.08 18.53
N GLY A 36 1.83 -3.58 18.48
CA GLY A 36 2.96 -4.07 19.27
C GLY A 36 3.86 -5.06 18.56
N THR A 37 3.43 -5.66 17.45
CA THR A 37 4.29 -6.51 16.63
C THR A 37 5.05 -5.65 15.63
N LYS A 38 6.37 -5.63 15.76
CA LYS A 38 7.22 -4.76 14.94
C LYS A 38 7.79 -5.52 13.76
N HIS A 39 7.82 -4.85 12.61
CA HIS A 39 8.42 -5.36 11.38
C HIS A 39 9.37 -4.32 10.80
N GLU A 40 10.47 -4.81 10.26
CA GLU A 40 11.38 -3.99 9.46
C GLU A 40 11.62 -4.70 8.14
N LEU A 41 11.37 -4.01 7.05
CA LEU A 41 11.54 -4.54 5.70
C LEU A 41 12.56 -3.72 4.94
N LYS A 42 13.50 -4.41 4.29
CA LYS A 42 14.45 -3.79 3.36
C LYS A 42 14.44 -4.55 2.05
N VAL A 43 14.34 -3.82 0.97
CA VAL A 43 14.38 -4.38 -0.39
C VAL A 43 15.42 -3.61 -1.17
N GLN A 44 16.25 -4.35 -1.92
CA GLN A 44 17.32 -3.75 -2.71
C GLN A 44 17.53 -4.51 -4.00
N ALA A 45 17.69 -3.78 -5.10
CA ALA A 45 18.00 -4.36 -6.39
C ALA A 45 19.46 -4.87 -6.41
N VAL A 46 19.62 -6.16 -6.68
CA VAL A 46 20.92 -6.82 -6.79
C VAL A 46 20.84 -7.88 -7.89
N ASP A 47 21.76 -7.81 -8.85
CA ASP A 47 21.93 -8.82 -9.91
C ASP A 47 20.62 -9.14 -10.67
N GLY A 48 19.85 -8.10 -11.00
CA GLY A 48 18.63 -8.24 -11.80
C GLY A 48 17.42 -8.75 -11.05
N LYS A 49 17.50 -8.81 -9.73
CA LYS A 49 16.38 -9.16 -8.85
C LYS A 49 16.31 -8.20 -7.67
N LEU A 50 15.24 -8.29 -6.89
CA LEU A 50 15.12 -7.57 -5.64
C LEU A 50 15.39 -8.54 -4.48
N GLN A 51 16.42 -8.26 -3.70
CA GLN A 51 16.66 -8.95 -2.45
C GLN A 51 15.75 -8.38 -1.37
N VAL A 52 15.19 -9.26 -0.54
CA VAL A 52 14.22 -8.89 0.48
C VAL A 52 14.72 -9.39 1.84
N LEU A 53 14.82 -8.47 2.80
CA LEU A 53 15.15 -8.77 4.19
C LEU A 53 13.97 -8.39 5.08
N HIS A 54 13.43 -9.36 5.78
CA HIS A 54 12.38 -9.14 6.78
C HIS A 54 12.97 -9.35 8.17
N ASP A 55 12.96 -8.31 8.99
CA ASP A 55 13.58 -8.29 10.32
C ASP A 55 15.05 -8.73 10.28
N GLY A 56 15.77 -8.29 9.26
CA GLY A 56 17.18 -8.60 9.06
C GLY A 56 17.46 -9.99 8.48
N LYS A 57 16.43 -10.78 8.19
CA LYS A 57 16.57 -12.13 7.63
C LYS A 57 16.22 -12.16 6.16
N PRO A 58 17.06 -12.75 5.30
CA PRO A 58 16.72 -12.87 3.89
C PRO A 58 15.54 -13.82 3.69
N ILE A 59 14.61 -13.39 2.82
CA ILE A 59 13.54 -14.23 2.32
C ILE A 59 13.69 -14.36 0.80
N ALA A 60 12.79 -15.11 0.16
CA ALA A 60 12.93 -15.34 -1.27
C ALA A 60 13.00 -14.03 -2.06
N PRO A 61 13.98 -13.87 -2.96
CA PRO A 61 14.05 -12.68 -3.81
C PRO A 61 12.88 -12.63 -4.79
N VAL A 62 12.56 -11.44 -5.25
CA VAL A 62 11.43 -11.22 -6.17
C VAL A 62 11.93 -10.58 -7.47
N ALA A 63 11.10 -10.61 -8.49
CA ALA A 63 11.44 -10.08 -9.80
C ALA A 63 11.72 -8.58 -9.77
N ALA A 64 12.61 -8.12 -10.66
CA ALA A 64 12.99 -6.72 -10.73
C ALA A 64 11.82 -5.77 -11.04
N GLU A 65 10.77 -6.27 -11.70
CA GLU A 65 9.59 -5.51 -12.08
C GLU A 65 8.54 -5.43 -10.98
N THR A 66 8.79 -6.01 -9.82
CA THR A 66 7.83 -6.08 -8.73
C THR A 66 7.35 -4.69 -8.30
N ILE A 67 6.04 -4.56 -8.13
CA ILE A 67 5.39 -3.34 -7.65
C ILE A 67 5.02 -3.54 -6.18
N PRO A 68 5.44 -2.64 -5.28
CA PRO A 68 5.07 -2.74 -3.88
C PRO A 68 3.64 -2.27 -3.62
N ALA A 69 3.05 -2.76 -2.54
CA ALA A 69 1.68 -2.43 -2.14
C ALA A 69 1.59 -1.09 -1.40
N SER A 70 2.43 -0.13 -1.74
CA SER A 70 2.36 1.24 -1.21
C SER A 70 1.23 2.06 -1.84
N LEU A 71 0.60 1.53 -2.89
CA LEU A 71 -0.64 2.00 -3.51
C LEU A 71 -0.54 3.26 -4.37
N TRP A 72 0.46 4.10 -4.19
CA TRP A 72 0.58 5.35 -4.94
C TRP A 72 0.98 5.13 -6.41
N HIS A 73 1.61 4.00 -6.72
CA HIS A 73 2.09 3.72 -8.07
C HIS A 73 1.02 3.01 -8.88
N LYS A 74 0.59 3.64 -9.97
CA LYS A 74 -0.50 3.14 -10.81
C LYS A 74 -0.23 1.75 -11.39
N GLY A 75 1.02 1.33 -11.48
CA GLY A 75 1.40 0.01 -11.97
C GLY A 75 0.78 -1.15 -11.19
N ILE A 76 0.35 -0.92 -9.95
CA ILE A 76 -0.34 -1.94 -9.15
C ILE A 76 -1.63 -2.42 -9.82
N LEU A 77 -2.24 -1.59 -10.65
CA LEU A 77 -3.50 -1.93 -11.34
C LEU A 77 -3.32 -2.99 -12.42
N ASP A 78 -2.08 -3.22 -12.88
CA ASP A 78 -1.79 -4.05 -14.04
C ASP A 78 -1.00 -5.32 -13.71
N VAL A 79 -0.82 -5.63 -12.42
CA VAL A 79 -0.03 -6.78 -12.00
C VAL A 79 -0.88 -7.84 -11.30
N PRO A 80 -0.53 -9.14 -11.42
CA PRO A 80 -1.28 -10.21 -10.75
C PRO A 80 -0.85 -10.41 -9.30
N ALA A 81 0.23 -9.76 -8.87
CA ALA A 81 0.74 -9.86 -7.49
C ALA A 81 1.51 -8.60 -7.13
N THR A 82 1.49 -8.27 -5.84
CA THR A 82 2.18 -7.10 -5.30
C THR A 82 2.95 -7.47 -4.04
N LEU A 83 4.02 -6.73 -3.76
CA LEU A 83 4.87 -6.97 -2.59
C LEU A 83 4.26 -6.32 -1.35
N ASN A 84 4.04 -7.13 -0.31
CA ASN A 84 3.60 -6.62 0.98
C ASN A 84 4.72 -5.77 1.59
N THR A 85 4.43 -4.51 1.85
CA THR A 85 5.44 -3.56 2.36
C THR A 85 5.70 -3.70 3.86
N ILE A 86 5.05 -4.63 4.53
CA ILE A 86 5.26 -4.92 5.95
C ILE A 86 6.25 -6.07 6.11
N ASP A 87 6.02 -7.19 5.42
CA ASP A 87 6.80 -8.43 5.62
C ASP A 87 7.52 -8.93 4.36
N GLY A 88 7.32 -8.29 3.21
CA GLY A 88 7.99 -8.68 1.98
C GLY A 88 7.41 -9.90 1.26
N SER A 89 6.29 -10.42 1.72
CA SER A 89 5.61 -11.51 1.02
C SER A 89 4.93 -11.00 -0.26
N MET A 90 4.77 -11.90 -1.24
CA MET A 90 3.99 -11.57 -2.43
C MET A 90 2.52 -11.90 -2.20
N MET A 91 1.66 -10.97 -2.52
CA MET A 91 0.21 -11.11 -2.40
C MET A 91 -0.41 -11.21 -3.78
N ALA A 92 -1.14 -12.28 -4.03
CA ALA A 92 -1.91 -12.43 -5.27
C ALA A 92 -3.11 -11.47 -5.22
N ILE A 93 -3.27 -10.69 -6.28
CA ILE A 93 -4.33 -9.70 -6.37
C ILE A 93 -5.07 -9.79 -7.69
N LYS A 94 -6.28 -9.24 -7.70
CA LYS A 94 -7.10 -9.09 -8.89
C LYS A 94 -7.68 -7.68 -8.88
N THR A 95 -7.50 -6.96 -9.97
CA THR A 95 -7.95 -5.58 -10.07
C THR A 95 -9.05 -5.45 -11.10
N SER A 96 -10.09 -4.70 -10.77
CA SER A 96 -11.18 -4.38 -11.68
C SER A 96 -11.56 -2.91 -11.60
N LEU A 97 -12.02 -2.36 -12.73
CA LEU A 97 -12.52 -0.99 -12.78
C LEU A 97 -13.98 -0.99 -12.32
N ALA A 98 -14.27 -0.20 -11.27
CA ALA A 98 -15.63 -0.04 -10.78
C ALA A 98 -16.39 1.08 -11.48
N GLY A 99 -15.70 2.12 -11.93
CA GLY A 99 -16.33 3.21 -12.69
C GLY A 99 -15.63 4.54 -12.53
N ASP A 100 -16.26 5.56 -13.10
CA ASP A 100 -15.80 6.94 -12.99
C ASP A 100 -16.60 7.65 -11.90
N GLU A 101 -15.91 8.44 -11.05
CA GLU A 101 -16.51 9.12 -9.91
C GLU A 101 -15.91 10.50 -9.71
N GLN A 102 -16.62 11.33 -8.95
CA GLN A 102 -16.08 12.59 -8.46
C GLN A 102 -15.59 12.39 -7.03
N VAL A 103 -14.36 12.77 -6.76
CA VAL A 103 -13.71 12.61 -5.45
C VAL A 103 -13.56 13.99 -4.81
N PRO A 104 -13.90 14.14 -3.52
CA PRO A 104 -13.67 15.40 -2.81
C PRO A 104 -12.20 15.81 -2.88
N ALA A 105 -11.97 17.09 -3.07
CA ALA A 105 -10.64 17.71 -3.10
C ALA A 105 -10.72 19.08 -2.45
N PRO A 106 -9.56 19.70 -2.09
CA PRO A 106 -9.57 20.94 -1.31
C PRO A 106 -10.34 22.10 -1.93
N THR A 107 -10.35 22.23 -3.26
CA THR A 107 -10.99 23.35 -3.94
C THR A 107 -12.32 22.99 -4.58
N ALA A 108 -12.42 21.81 -5.17
CA ALA A 108 -13.64 21.32 -5.84
C ALA A 108 -13.51 19.82 -6.07
N PRO A 109 -14.62 19.07 -6.19
CA PRO A 109 -14.57 17.68 -6.56
C PRO A 109 -13.83 17.47 -7.88
N LYS A 110 -13.04 16.41 -7.96
CA LYS A 110 -12.24 16.07 -9.15
C LYS A 110 -12.63 14.70 -9.69
N PRO A 111 -12.58 14.52 -11.01
CA PRO A 111 -12.86 13.21 -11.60
C PRO A 111 -11.77 12.22 -11.24
N ALA A 112 -12.18 10.98 -11.02
CA ALA A 112 -11.23 9.87 -10.76
C ALA A 112 -11.85 8.56 -11.23
N LYS A 113 -10.99 7.60 -11.55
CA LYS A 113 -11.42 6.23 -11.82
C LYS A 113 -11.32 5.43 -10.53
N HIS A 114 -12.38 4.70 -10.23
CA HIS A 114 -12.49 3.85 -9.04
C HIS A 114 -12.13 2.42 -9.41
N TYR A 115 -11.15 1.85 -8.72
CA TYR A 115 -10.69 0.48 -8.92
C TYR A 115 -10.87 -0.33 -7.65
N LEU A 116 -11.17 -1.62 -7.83
CA LEU A 116 -11.26 -2.58 -6.74
C LEU A 116 -10.08 -3.54 -6.85
N ILE A 117 -9.32 -3.68 -5.77
CA ILE A 117 -8.30 -4.73 -5.63
C ILE A 117 -8.85 -5.76 -4.66
N THR A 118 -8.86 -7.01 -5.09
CA THR A 118 -9.31 -8.16 -4.29
C THR A 118 -8.23 -9.23 -4.25
N GLY A 119 -8.45 -10.28 -3.47
CA GLY A 119 -7.47 -11.34 -3.27
C GLY A 119 -6.83 -11.22 -1.90
N GLU A 120 -5.50 -11.38 -1.85
CA GLU A 120 -4.75 -11.30 -0.59
C GLU A 120 -4.59 -9.86 -0.08
N LEU A 121 -4.87 -8.88 -0.93
CA LEU A 121 -4.96 -7.48 -0.54
C LEU A 121 -6.33 -6.96 -1.00
N GLN A 122 -7.06 -6.31 -0.10
CA GLN A 122 -8.36 -5.73 -0.43
C GLN A 122 -8.31 -4.23 -0.22
N ARG A 123 -8.44 -3.49 -1.32
CA ARG A 123 -8.38 -2.03 -1.34
C ARG A 123 -9.30 -1.47 -2.40
N GLU A 124 -9.83 -0.29 -2.16
CA GLU A 124 -10.46 0.53 -3.18
C GLU A 124 -9.57 1.73 -3.43
N LEU A 125 -9.26 1.97 -4.68
CA LEU A 125 -8.35 3.03 -5.09
C LEU A 125 -9.03 3.95 -6.09
N TRP A 126 -8.76 5.24 -5.98
CA TRP A 126 -9.21 6.24 -6.95
C TRP A 126 -7.99 6.95 -7.50
N PHE A 127 -7.83 6.88 -8.81
CA PHE A 127 -6.74 7.56 -9.51
C PHE A 127 -7.31 8.66 -10.40
N SER A 128 -6.67 9.84 -10.35
CA SER A 128 -7.00 10.94 -11.26
C SER A 128 -6.60 10.60 -12.70
N PRO A 129 -7.11 11.35 -13.71
CA PRO A 129 -6.67 11.16 -15.09
C PRO A 129 -5.16 11.27 -15.28
N ASP A 130 -4.48 12.04 -14.42
CA ASP A 130 -3.02 12.19 -14.46
C ASP A 130 -2.26 10.99 -13.88
N GLY A 131 -2.97 9.99 -13.36
CA GLY A 131 -2.34 8.82 -12.77
C GLY A 131 -1.93 8.98 -11.32
N ASN A 132 -2.45 9.98 -10.62
CA ASN A 132 -2.18 10.20 -9.20
C ASN A 132 -3.25 9.54 -8.34
N LEU A 133 -2.81 8.87 -7.27
CA LEU A 133 -3.72 8.32 -6.28
C LEU A 133 -4.35 9.46 -5.49
N VAL A 134 -5.69 9.53 -5.48
CA VAL A 134 -6.42 10.62 -4.83
C VAL A 134 -7.27 10.15 -3.66
N ARG A 135 -7.56 8.86 -3.58
CA ARG A 135 -8.33 8.29 -2.47
C ARG A 135 -8.05 6.81 -2.32
N VAL A 136 -8.03 6.34 -1.09
CA VAL A 136 -7.93 4.93 -0.72
C VAL A 136 -9.00 4.63 0.32
N ARG A 137 -9.64 3.49 0.21
CA ARG A 137 -10.54 2.97 1.24
C ARG A 137 -10.30 1.49 1.45
N PHE A 138 -10.30 1.06 2.70
CA PHE A 138 -10.18 -0.36 3.06
C PHE A 138 -10.71 -0.58 4.48
N LYS A 139 -10.89 -1.83 4.84
CA LYS A 139 -11.29 -2.20 6.20
C LYS A 139 -10.07 -2.54 7.03
N ALA A 140 -9.99 -1.97 8.23
CA ALA A 140 -8.97 -2.32 9.21
C ALA A 140 -9.27 -3.70 9.82
N GLN A 141 -8.34 -4.22 10.63
CA GLN A 141 -8.51 -5.53 11.28
C GLN A 141 -9.73 -5.58 12.20
N ASP A 142 -10.09 -4.47 12.81
CA ASP A 142 -11.30 -4.34 13.64
C ASP A 142 -12.58 -4.14 12.81
N LYS A 143 -12.47 -4.28 11.48
CA LYS A 143 -13.53 -4.12 10.49
C LYS A 143 -14.05 -2.68 10.34
N SER A 144 -13.41 -1.70 10.95
CA SER A 144 -13.73 -0.30 10.70
C SER A 144 -13.27 0.12 9.30
N ASP A 145 -13.97 1.06 8.69
CA ASP A 145 -13.59 1.60 7.40
C ASP A 145 -12.49 2.64 7.57
N ILE A 146 -11.40 2.47 6.81
CA ILE A 146 -10.30 3.43 6.74
C ILE A 146 -10.35 4.09 5.38
N GLN A 147 -10.20 5.41 5.37
CA GLN A 147 -10.27 6.18 4.14
C GLN A 147 -9.24 7.30 4.16
N TYR A 148 -8.49 7.42 3.05
CA TYR A 148 -7.59 8.53 2.81
C TYR A 148 -8.04 9.30 1.58
N VAL A 149 -8.01 10.61 1.67
CA VAL A 149 -8.34 11.50 0.55
C VAL A 149 -7.21 12.51 0.41
N LEU A 150 -6.82 12.82 -0.82
CA LEU A 150 -5.79 13.82 -1.08
C LEU A 150 -6.21 15.15 -0.46
N SER A 151 -5.39 15.67 0.46
CA SER A 151 -5.68 16.90 1.18
C SER A 151 -5.15 18.15 0.48
N ARG A 152 -4.22 17.97 -0.46
CA ARG A 152 -3.67 19.06 -1.28
C ARG A 152 -3.17 18.50 -2.60
N ALA A 153 -3.15 19.36 -3.61
CA ALA A 153 -2.59 18.97 -4.90
C ALA A 153 -1.09 18.76 -4.79
N PRO A 154 -0.55 17.74 -5.47
CA PRO A 154 0.89 17.54 -5.54
C PRO A 154 1.58 18.68 -6.31
#